data_84856cfbaa030ac6b3aa63dd4ca07334
#
_entry.id   84856cfbaa030ac6b3aa63dd4ca07334
#
_cell.length_a   1.000
_cell.length_b   1.000
_cell.length_c   1.000
_cell.angle_alpha   90.00
_cell.angle_beta   90.00
_cell.angle_gamma   90.00
#
_symmetry.space_group_name_H-M   'P 1'
#
loop_
_entity.id
_entity.type
_entity.pdbx_description
1 polymer ?
#
loop_
_entity_poly.entity_id
_entity_poly.type
_entity_poly.pdbx_seq_one_letter_code
_entity_poly.pdbx_strand_id
1 'polypeptide(L)'
;GAPLMPFLDWLIFKNNQKDTYTLNIGGISNLSKISNHISRKKVIGFDTGPGMSLIDEFVNKVWGKSMDLNGRFSSNGTIIDNLEKQLLTNPFITKTPPKSTGRDEFGSTIINKILKDYNNYSNKDILRTLISFTAKSIFINLVKFLKFNGKNFNFYINGGGAHHPLLIKDLKNECQIDTLSVLEDIGLNEDNKEALLISVLALCKFLNIPANMPNVTGSKGNIVLGDILFNKD
;
A
#
# COMPACT_ATOMS: atom_id res chain seq x y z
N GLY A 1 -3.06 -12.09 12.36
CA GLY A 1 -3.15 -11.81 10.94
C GLY A 1 -2.72 -10.41 10.61
N ALA A 2 -2.01 -10.30 9.53
CA ALA A 2 -1.71 -9.02 8.93
C ALA A 2 -2.96 -8.43 8.24
N PRO A 3 -3.01 -7.09 8.04
CA PRO A 3 -2.00 -6.13 8.45
C PRO A 3 -2.15 -5.66 9.91
N LEU A 4 -1.02 -5.41 10.59
CA LEU A 4 -1.01 -4.90 11.97
C LEU A 4 -0.73 -3.39 12.02
N MET A 5 -0.13 -2.82 10.98
CA MET A 5 0.23 -1.42 10.89
C MET A 5 -0.95 -0.45 11.13
N PRO A 6 -2.19 -0.74 10.70
CA PRO A 6 -3.35 0.12 10.97
C PRO A 6 -3.63 0.35 12.46
N PHE A 7 -3.17 -0.54 13.35
CA PHE A 7 -3.27 -0.33 14.80
C PHE A 7 -2.34 0.81 15.26
N LEU A 8 -1.11 0.84 14.77
CA LEU A 8 -0.19 1.93 15.05
C LEU A 8 -0.67 3.23 14.40
N ASP A 9 -1.11 3.20 13.16
CA ASP A 9 -1.67 4.36 12.47
C ASP A 9 -2.84 4.96 13.26
N TRP A 10 -3.73 4.12 13.80
CA TRP A 10 -4.81 4.59 14.66
C TRP A 10 -4.28 5.27 15.94
N LEU A 11 -3.28 4.71 16.61
CA LEU A 11 -2.71 5.31 17.82
C LEU A 11 -2.12 6.70 17.54
N ILE A 12 -1.44 6.85 16.41
CA ILE A 12 -0.78 8.11 16.02
C ILE A 12 -1.81 9.16 15.61
N PHE A 13 -2.80 8.79 14.79
CA PHE A 13 -3.64 9.75 14.08
C PHE A 13 -5.07 9.89 14.61
N LYS A 14 -5.51 9.10 15.60
CA LYS A 14 -6.90 9.12 16.11
C LYS A 14 -7.39 10.47 16.62
N ASN A 15 -6.48 11.35 17.01
CA ASN A 15 -6.79 12.68 17.52
C ASN A 15 -6.65 13.80 16.48
N ASN A 16 -6.33 13.46 15.23
CA ASN A 16 -6.26 14.45 14.17
C ASN A 16 -7.65 15.02 13.87
N GLN A 17 -7.74 16.33 13.62
CA GLN A 17 -9.02 16.98 13.33
C GLN A 17 -9.61 16.60 11.96
N LYS A 18 -8.78 16.12 11.04
CA LYS A 18 -9.15 15.72 9.69
C LYS A 18 -9.07 14.21 9.54
N ASP A 19 -9.85 13.66 8.61
CA ASP A 19 -9.64 12.29 8.18
C ASP A 19 -8.19 12.11 7.73
N THR A 20 -7.52 11.10 8.25
CA THR A 20 -6.15 10.77 7.88
C THR A 20 -6.12 9.48 7.09
N TYR A 21 -5.54 9.56 5.91
CA TYR A 21 -5.26 8.41 5.05
C TYR A 21 -3.77 8.10 5.14
N THR A 22 -3.44 6.82 5.31
CA THR A 22 -2.06 6.34 5.22
C THR A 22 -1.95 5.35 4.07
N LEU A 23 -0.93 5.50 3.23
CA LEU A 23 -0.64 4.63 2.10
C LEU A 23 0.80 4.15 2.22
N ASN A 24 0.97 2.85 2.39
CA ASN A 24 2.27 2.21 2.26
C ASN A 24 2.41 1.60 0.86
N ILE A 25 3.46 1.98 0.12
CA ILE A 25 3.77 1.46 -1.21
C ILE A 25 5.05 0.62 -1.13
N GLY A 26 4.92 -0.57 -0.55
CA GLY A 26 5.95 -1.61 -0.59
C GLY A 26 5.85 -2.46 -1.85
N GLY A 27 6.15 -3.75 -1.79
CA GLY A 27 5.87 -4.68 -2.89
C GLY A 27 4.37 -4.77 -3.19
N ILE A 28 3.55 -4.84 -2.17
CA ILE A 28 2.09 -4.66 -2.20
C ILE A 28 1.77 -3.31 -1.59
N SER A 29 0.79 -2.61 -2.13
CA SER A 29 0.31 -1.35 -1.56
C SER A 29 -0.87 -1.58 -0.63
N ASN A 30 -0.91 -0.86 0.48
CA ASN A 30 -2.00 -0.93 1.44
C ASN A 30 -2.41 0.46 1.92
N LEU A 31 -3.70 0.59 2.20
CA LEU A 31 -4.34 1.83 2.66
C LEU A 31 -4.95 1.65 4.04
N SER A 32 -4.91 2.71 4.85
CA SER A 32 -5.76 2.84 6.04
C SER A 32 -6.47 4.18 6.05
N LYS A 33 -7.65 4.20 6.70
CA LYS A 33 -8.38 5.44 7.00
C LYS A 33 -8.64 5.53 8.49
N ILE A 34 -8.21 6.63 9.08
CA ILE A 34 -8.41 6.99 10.48
C ILE A 34 -9.19 8.31 10.53
N SER A 35 -10.43 8.27 10.95
CA SER A 35 -11.24 9.48 11.17
C SER A 35 -11.05 10.01 12.59
N ASN A 36 -11.33 11.31 12.79
CA ASN A 36 -11.20 11.96 14.09
C ASN A 36 -11.97 11.22 15.17
N HIS A 37 -11.35 11.00 16.32
CA HIS A 37 -11.89 10.28 17.48
C HIS A 37 -12.54 8.93 17.17
N ILE A 38 -12.13 8.31 16.05
CA ILE A 38 -12.68 7.03 15.63
C ILE A 38 -12.33 5.93 16.63
N SER A 39 -13.31 5.12 16.98
CA SER A 39 -13.05 3.89 17.72
C SER A 39 -12.15 2.96 16.89
N ARG A 40 -11.18 2.30 17.53
CA ARG A 40 -10.34 1.27 16.93
C ARG A 40 -11.12 0.26 16.09
N LYS A 41 -12.33 -0.10 16.53
CA LYS A 41 -13.21 -1.05 15.84
C LYS A 41 -13.73 -0.56 14.48
N LYS A 42 -13.63 0.74 14.19
CA LYS A 42 -14.14 1.34 12.95
C LYS A 42 -13.03 1.73 11.97
N VAL A 43 -11.77 1.52 12.32
CA VAL A 43 -10.64 1.72 11.41
C VAL A 43 -10.78 0.77 10.23
N ILE A 44 -10.56 1.29 9.04
CA ILE A 44 -10.54 0.50 7.81
C ILE A 44 -9.10 0.47 7.29
N GLY A 45 -8.61 -0.72 6.97
CA GLY A 45 -7.28 -0.89 6.37
C GLY A 45 -7.24 -2.19 5.58
N PHE A 46 -6.63 -2.18 4.40
CA PHE A 46 -6.58 -3.32 3.47
C PHE A 46 -5.56 -3.10 2.36
N ASP A 47 -5.20 -4.18 1.66
CA ASP A 47 -4.33 -4.14 0.49
C ASP A 47 -5.11 -3.66 -0.74
N THR A 48 -4.50 -2.75 -1.51
CA THR A 48 -5.13 -2.16 -2.71
C THR A 48 -4.81 -2.91 -3.99
N GLY A 49 -3.72 -3.70 -3.97
CA GLY A 49 -3.17 -4.40 -5.13
C GLY A 49 -1.64 -4.27 -5.15
N PRO A 50 -1.02 -4.29 -6.33
CA PRO A 50 0.43 -4.15 -6.41
C PRO A 50 0.88 -2.78 -5.91
N GLY A 51 2.03 -2.77 -5.27
CA GLY A 51 2.88 -1.60 -5.11
C GLY A 51 3.99 -1.66 -6.15
N MET A 52 5.22 -1.88 -5.70
CA MET A 52 6.38 -1.98 -6.58
C MET A 52 6.59 -3.39 -7.16
N SER A 53 5.88 -4.44 -6.69
CA SER A 53 6.17 -5.83 -7.03
C SER A 53 6.17 -6.12 -8.54
N LEU A 54 5.20 -5.61 -9.29
CA LEU A 54 5.15 -5.80 -10.75
C LEU A 54 6.20 -4.96 -11.47
N ILE A 55 6.46 -3.76 -10.99
CA ILE A 55 7.46 -2.82 -11.52
C ILE A 55 8.85 -3.42 -11.35
N ASP A 56 9.21 -3.82 -10.15
CA ASP A 56 10.53 -4.37 -9.82
C ASP A 56 10.76 -5.72 -10.53
N GLU A 57 9.75 -6.59 -10.54
CA GLU A 57 9.83 -7.88 -11.25
C GLU A 57 10.05 -7.68 -12.76
N PHE A 58 9.34 -6.71 -13.38
CA PHE A 58 9.52 -6.38 -14.78
C PHE A 58 10.92 -5.82 -15.06
N VAL A 59 11.38 -4.88 -14.24
CA VAL A 59 12.72 -4.28 -14.36
C VAL A 59 13.81 -5.34 -14.21
N ASN A 60 13.62 -6.26 -13.28
CA ASN A 60 14.57 -7.36 -13.08
C ASN A 60 14.65 -8.28 -14.30
N LYS A 61 13.52 -8.71 -14.84
CA LYS A 61 13.47 -9.61 -16.01
C LYS A 61 14.02 -8.97 -17.27
N VAL A 62 13.77 -7.69 -17.50
CA VAL A 62 14.12 -7.02 -18.76
C VAL A 62 15.51 -6.42 -18.72
N TRP A 63 15.93 -5.84 -17.60
CA TRP A 63 17.21 -5.10 -17.49
C TRP A 63 18.17 -5.67 -16.45
N GLY A 64 17.79 -6.73 -15.71
CA GLY A 64 18.64 -7.32 -14.65
C GLY A 64 18.92 -6.34 -13.50
N LYS A 65 17.99 -5.40 -13.24
CA LYS A 65 18.10 -4.43 -12.16
C LYS A 65 17.05 -4.69 -11.09
N SER A 66 17.30 -4.27 -9.86
CA SER A 66 16.38 -4.49 -8.74
C SER A 66 15.16 -3.59 -8.76
N MET A 67 15.26 -2.39 -9.37
CA MET A 67 14.20 -1.39 -9.37
C MET A 67 14.37 -0.36 -10.51
N ASP A 68 13.31 0.38 -10.80
CA ASP A 68 13.33 1.57 -11.70
C ASP A 68 13.73 2.82 -10.92
N LEU A 69 15.01 2.91 -10.57
CA LEU A 69 15.53 4.03 -9.78
C LEU A 69 15.27 5.37 -10.46
N ASN A 70 14.56 6.26 -9.77
CA ASN A 70 14.17 7.59 -10.23
C ASN A 70 13.42 7.62 -11.58
N GLY A 71 12.72 6.52 -11.93
CA GLY A 71 12.01 6.43 -13.20
C GLY A 71 12.90 6.31 -14.43
N ARG A 72 14.13 5.86 -14.28
CA ARG A 72 15.16 5.83 -15.37
C ARG A 72 14.69 5.06 -16.59
N PHE A 73 14.00 3.97 -16.41
CA PHE A 73 13.53 3.12 -17.51
C PHE A 73 12.15 3.53 -18.02
N SER A 74 11.30 4.06 -17.15
CA SER A 74 9.90 4.38 -17.44
C SER A 74 9.64 5.81 -17.94
N SER A 75 10.57 6.74 -17.73
CA SER A 75 10.36 8.19 -17.98
C SER A 75 9.95 8.54 -19.40
N ASN A 76 10.40 7.77 -20.39
CA ASN A 76 10.11 7.99 -21.81
C ASN A 76 9.09 6.97 -22.37
N GLY A 77 8.40 6.23 -21.51
CA GLY A 77 7.35 5.31 -21.92
C GLY A 77 6.00 6.00 -22.05
N THR A 78 5.14 5.43 -22.88
CA THR A 78 3.73 5.79 -23.03
C THR A 78 2.83 4.71 -22.47
N ILE A 79 1.64 5.07 -22.01
CA ILE A 79 0.68 4.09 -21.47
C ILE A 79 0.05 3.30 -22.62
N ILE A 80 0.00 1.98 -22.49
CA ILE A 80 -0.67 1.05 -23.42
C ILE A 80 -2.09 0.84 -22.89
N ASP A 81 -3.07 1.52 -23.47
CA ASP A 81 -4.45 1.54 -22.98
C ASP A 81 -5.06 0.14 -22.82
N ASN A 82 -4.81 -0.76 -23.79
CA ASN A 82 -5.36 -2.11 -23.74
C ASN A 82 -4.76 -2.93 -22.60
N LEU A 83 -3.46 -2.80 -22.35
CA LEU A 83 -2.79 -3.47 -21.24
C LEU A 83 -3.31 -2.93 -19.90
N GLU A 84 -3.40 -1.62 -19.75
CA GLU A 84 -3.90 -1.00 -18.53
C GLU A 84 -5.34 -1.43 -18.22
N LYS A 85 -6.23 -1.37 -19.21
CA LYS A 85 -7.61 -1.85 -19.07
C LYS A 85 -7.66 -3.32 -18.65
N GLN A 86 -6.87 -4.17 -19.30
CA GLN A 86 -6.77 -5.59 -18.94
C GLN A 86 -6.32 -5.79 -17.49
N LEU A 87 -5.30 -5.08 -17.05
CA LEU A 87 -4.80 -5.17 -15.67
C LEU A 87 -5.86 -4.72 -14.64
N LEU A 88 -6.59 -3.66 -14.95
CA LEU A 88 -7.68 -3.15 -14.09
C LEU A 88 -8.87 -4.09 -13.98
N THR A 89 -9.03 -5.09 -14.87
CA THR A 89 -10.06 -6.13 -14.73
C THR A 89 -9.74 -7.19 -13.68
N ASN A 90 -8.53 -7.16 -13.09
CA ASN A 90 -8.20 -8.10 -12.01
C ASN A 90 -9.23 -7.99 -10.88
N PRO A 91 -9.92 -9.09 -10.51
CA PRO A 91 -11.01 -9.07 -9.55
C PRO A 91 -10.59 -8.60 -8.15
N PHE A 92 -9.31 -8.75 -7.79
CA PHE A 92 -8.80 -8.26 -6.52
C PHE A 92 -8.95 -6.74 -6.38
N ILE A 93 -8.78 -5.97 -7.45
CA ILE A 93 -8.84 -4.50 -7.41
C ILE A 93 -10.18 -4.01 -6.84
N THR A 94 -11.27 -4.68 -7.21
CA THR A 94 -12.63 -4.28 -6.80
C THR A 94 -13.23 -5.15 -5.70
N LYS A 95 -12.49 -6.14 -5.20
CA LYS A 95 -12.90 -7.01 -4.07
C LYS A 95 -13.16 -6.18 -2.82
N THR A 96 -14.23 -6.47 -2.11
CA THR A 96 -14.61 -5.77 -0.87
C THR A 96 -13.65 -6.11 0.29
N PRO A 97 -13.19 -5.10 1.06
CA PRO A 97 -12.45 -5.34 2.31
C PRO A 97 -13.29 -6.09 3.37
N PRO A 98 -12.65 -6.84 4.29
CA PRO A 98 -11.21 -6.97 4.43
C PRO A 98 -10.60 -7.84 3.33
N LYS A 99 -9.47 -7.40 2.77
CA LYS A 99 -8.75 -8.12 1.72
C LYS A 99 -7.26 -7.97 1.88
N SER A 100 -6.52 -9.01 1.53
CA SER A 100 -5.07 -9.04 1.51
C SER A 100 -4.60 -9.84 0.30
N THR A 101 -3.43 -9.52 -0.21
CA THR A 101 -2.79 -10.15 -1.37
C THR A 101 -1.28 -10.21 -1.20
N GLY A 102 -0.59 -10.77 -2.18
CA GLY A 102 0.85 -10.96 -2.16
C GLY A 102 1.46 -11.04 -3.56
N ARG A 103 2.75 -11.33 -3.60
CA ARG A 103 3.49 -11.54 -4.86
C ARG A 103 3.02 -12.78 -5.63
N ASP A 104 2.30 -13.68 -4.98
CA ASP A 104 1.69 -14.84 -5.65
C ASP A 104 0.65 -14.39 -6.66
N GLU A 105 -0.13 -13.36 -6.33
CA GLU A 105 -1.12 -12.77 -7.21
C GLU A 105 -0.52 -11.66 -8.10
N PHE A 106 0.31 -10.76 -7.52
CA PHE A 106 0.91 -9.63 -8.23
C PHE A 106 2.43 -9.80 -8.35
N GLY A 107 2.87 -10.76 -9.18
CA GLY A 107 4.28 -11.08 -9.36
C GLY A 107 4.59 -11.69 -10.72
N SER A 108 5.53 -12.64 -10.74
CA SER A 108 6.15 -13.18 -11.95
C SER A 108 5.17 -13.78 -12.96
N THR A 109 4.06 -14.38 -12.52
CA THR A 109 3.05 -14.96 -13.40
C THR A 109 2.42 -13.90 -14.32
N ILE A 110 2.05 -12.75 -13.75
CA ILE A 110 1.50 -11.61 -14.51
C ILE A 110 2.56 -11.08 -15.47
N ILE A 111 3.78 -10.87 -14.99
CA ILE A 111 4.87 -10.34 -15.83
C ILE A 111 5.21 -11.25 -16.99
N ASN A 112 5.28 -12.56 -16.76
CA ASN A 112 5.53 -13.52 -17.85
C ASN A 112 4.44 -13.48 -18.93
N LYS A 113 3.18 -13.35 -18.51
CA LYS A 113 2.07 -13.20 -19.45
C LYS A 113 2.16 -11.90 -20.24
N ILE A 114 2.45 -10.78 -19.59
CA ILE A 114 2.62 -9.48 -20.25
C ILE A 114 3.76 -9.54 -21.27
N LEU A 115 4.92 -10.07 -20.90
CA LEU A 115 6.07 -10.19 -21.80
C LEU A 115 5.78 -11.06 -23.04
N LYS A 116 4.90 -12.04 -22.90
CA LYS A 116 4.44 -12.88 -24.01
C LYS A 116 3.42 -12.15 -24.90
N ASP A 117 2.38 -11.58 -24.29
CA ASP A 117 1.20 -11.07 -25.00
C ASP A 117 1.43 -9.67 -25.60
N TYR A 118 2.39 -8.90 -25.05
CA TYR A 118 2.71 -7.52 -25.45
C TYR A 118 4.15 -7.37 -25.96
N ASN A 119 4.72 -8.42 -26.52
CA ASN A 119 6.10 -8.46 -27.02
C ASN A 119 6.38 -7.50 -28.19
N ASN A 120 5.36 -6.99 -28.84
CA ASN A 120 5.42 -6.00 -29.92
C ASN A 120 5.46 -4.55 -29.42
N TYR A 121 5.31 -4.31 -28.12
CA TYR A 121 5.42 -3.00 -27.52
C TYR A 121 6.81 -2.78 -26.92
N SER A 122 7.20 -1.51 -26.76
CA SER A 122 8.47 -1.20 -26.12
C SER A 122 8.42 -1.57 -24.62
N ASN A 123 9.54 -2.06 -24.10
CA ASN A 123 9.64 -2.35 -22.66
C ASN A 123 9.41 -1.11 -21.77
N LYS A 124 9.72 0.10 -22.29
CA LYS A 124 9.47 1.35 -21.58
C LYS A 124 7.97 1.63 -21.45
N ASP A 125 7.19 1.33 -22.50
CA ASP A 125 5.74 1.54 -22.53
C ASP A 125 5.04 0.54 -21.59
N ILE A 126 5.49 -0.70 -21.59
CA ILE A 126 4.99 -1.73 -20.67
C ILE A 126 5.25 -1.27 -19.22
N LEU A 127 6.48 -0.89 -18.89
CA LEU A 127 6.83 -0.44 -17.54
C LEU A 127 6.03 0.81 -17.13
N ARG A 128 5.88 1.78 -18.04
CA ARG A 128 5.07 2.98 -17.80
C ARG A 128 3.60 2.64 -17.50
N THR A 129 3.07 1.62 -18.18
CA THR A 129 1.71 1.13 -17.96
C THR A 129 1.56 0.45 -16.60
N LEU A 130 2.54 -0.33 -16.16
CA LEU A 130 2.54 -0.95 -14.84
C LEU A 130 2.52 0.10 -13.71
N ILE A 131 3.25 1.21 -13.88
CA ILE A 131 3.25 2.32 -12.93
C ILE A 131 1.88 2.99 -12.87
N SER A 132 1.28 3.30 -14.02
CA SER A 132 -0.07 3.86 -14.09
C SER A 132 -1.12 2.93 -13.48
N PHE A 133 -1.04 1.64 -13.78
CA PHE A 133 -1.91 0.62 -13.18
C PHE A 133 -1.83 0.61 -11.64
N THR A 134 -0.61 0.68 -11.09
CA THR A 134 -0.41 0.77 -9.63
C THR A 134 -1.10 2.00 -9.05
N ALA A 135 -0.90 3.18 -9.62
CA ALA A 135 -1.56 4.42 -9.17
C ALA A 135 -3.08 4.32 -9.24
N LYS A 136 -3.62 3.82 -10.36
CA LYS A 136 -5.06 3.65 -10.55
C LYS A 136 -5.67 2.60 -9.61
N SER A 137 -4.97 1.50 -9.34
CA SER A 137 -5.46 0.50 -8.39
C SER A 137 -5.60 1.08 -6.99
N ILE A 138 -4.64 1.90 -6.55
CA ILE A 138 -4.69 2.62 -5.28
C ILE A 138 -5.88 3.59 -5.28
N PHE A 139 -6.02 4.42 -6.30
CA PHE A 139 -7.07 5.42 -6.41
C PHE A 139 -8.48 4.80 -6.40
N ILE A 140 -8.72 3.75 -7.18
CA ILE A 140 -10.00 3.03 -7.21
C ILE A 140 -10.40 2.57 -5.80
N ASN A 141 -9.45 2.00 -5.07
CA ASN A 141 -9.67 1.52 -3.71
C ASN A 141 -9.92 2.66 -2.71
N LEU A 142 -9.17 3.76 -2.85
CA LEU A 142 -9.31 4.95 -2.03
C LEU A 142 -10.72 5.56 -2.15
N VAL A 143 -11.22 5.70 -3.37
CA VAL A 143 -12.56 6.26 -3.63
C VAL A 143 -13.66 5.27 -3.25
N LYS A 144 -13.55 4.02 -3.72
CA LYS A 144 -14.62 3.02 -3.59
C LYS A 144 -14.87 2.63 -2.13
N PHE A 145 -13.81 2.39 -1.36
CA PHE A 145 -13.94 1.80 -0.03
C PHE A 145 -13.67 2.79 1.12
N LEU A 146 -12.83 3.79 0.91
CA LEU A 146 -12.53 4.79 1.95
C LEU A 146 -13.29 6.10 1.76
N LYS A 147 -14.08 6.23 0.67
CA LYS A 147 -14.89 7.42 0.38
C LYS A 147 -14.07 8.69 0.31
N PHE A 148 -12.87 8.60 -0.26
CA PHE A 148 -12.03 9.76 -0.49
C PHE A 148 -12.70 10.73 -1.47
N ASN A 149 -12.70 12.01 -1.14
CA ASN A 149 -13.35 13.06 -1.91
C ASN A 149 -12.44 14.27 -2.18
N GLY A 150 -11.14 14.16 -1.85
CA GLY A 150 -10.17 15.24 -2.06
C GLY A 150 -10.35 16.48 -1.16
N LYS A 151 -11.17 16.40 -0.09
CA LYS A 151 -11.47 17.57 0.76
C LYS A 151 -11.15 17.29 2.23
N ASN A 152 -10.52 18.27 2.88
CA ASN A 152 -10.29 18.29 4.33
C ASN A 152 -9.69 17.00 4.90
N PHE A 153 -8.54 16.60 4.39
CA PHE A 153 -7.84 15.36 4.75
C PHE A 153 -6.36 15.62 5.06
N ASN A 154 -5.74 14.66 5.72
CA ASN A 154 -4.30 14.44 5.72
C ASN A 154 -4.00 13.16 4.94
N PHE A 155 -2.96 13.15 4.12
CA PHE A 155 -2.59 11.97 3.35
C PHE A 155 -1.08 11.73 3.46
N TYR A 156 -0.73 10.69 4.20
CA TYR A 156 0.66 10.28 4.43
C TYR A 156 1.00 9.06 3.58
N ILE A 157 2.15 9.15 2.91
CA ILE A 157 2.70 8.04 2.12
C ILE A 157 4.01 7.57 2.71
N ASN A 158 4.30 6.28 2.55
CA ASN A 158 5.56 5.66 2.92
C ASN A 158 5.86 4.43 2.05
N GLY A 159 6.98 3.76 2.33
CA GLY A 159 7.47 2.64 1.53
C GLY A 159 8.27 3.06 0.31
N GLY A 160 9.01 2.13 -0.28
CA GLY A 160 9.92 2.41 -1.40
C GLY A 160 9.28 3.09 -2.60
N GLY A 161 7.99 2.79 -2.87
CA GLY A 161 7.23 3.42 -3.96
C GLY A 161 6.93 4.91 -3.75
N ALA A 162 7.01 5.42 -2.51
CA ALA A 162 6.86 6.84 -2.21
C ALA A 162 7.96 7.71 -2.85
N HIS A 163 9.09 7.09 -3.19
CA HIS A 163 10.22 7.75 -3.84
C HIS A 163 10.22 7.63 -5.38
N HIS A 164 9.23 6.92 -5.96
CA HIS A 164 9.17 6.74 -7.41
C HIS A 164 8.44 7.92 -8.09
N PRO A 165 9.14 8.81 -8.83
CA PRO A 165 8.60 10.11 -9.25
C PRO A 165 7.35 10.01 -10.12
N LEU A 166 7.31 9.05 -11.07
CA LEU A 166 6.15 8.88 -11.96
C LEU A 166 4.95 8.29 -11.22
N LEU A 167 5.17 7.35 -10.31
CA LEU A 167 4.09 6.77 -9.51
C LEU A 167 3.41 7.84 -8.64
N ILE A 168 4.23 8.67 -7.98
CA ILE A 168 3.70 9.76 -7.16
C ILE A 168 3.00 10.82 -8.01
N LYS A 169 3.55 11.16 -9.18
CA LYS A 169 2.90 12.06 -10.12
C LYS A 169 1.54 11.53 -10.57
N ASP A 170 1.47 10.25 -10.98
CA ASP A 170 0.22 9.63 -11.41
C ASP A 170 -0.80 9.58 -10.27
N LEU A 171 -0.36 9.19 -9.07
CA LEU A 171 -1.25 9.15 -7.90
C LEU A 171 -1.83 10.52 -7.56
N LYS A 172 -1.02 11.58 -7.60
CA LYS A 172 -1.50 12.97 -7.40
C LYS A 172 -2.54 13.35 -8.45
N ASN A 173 -2.28 13.03 -9.71
CA ASN A 173 -3.20 13.31 -10.81
C ASN A 173 -4.53 12.56 -10.65
N GLU A 174 -4.49 11.26 -10.36
CA GLU A 174 -5.71 10.45 -10.13
C GLU A 174 -6.51 10.97 -8.94
N CYS A 175 -5.85 11.31 -7.85
CA CYS A 175 -6.49 11.84 -6.64
C CYS A 175 -6.91 13.32 -6.76
N GLN A 176 -6.45 14.04 -7.78
CA GLN A 176 -6.64 15.48 -7.96
C GLN A 176 -6.15 16.29 -6.74
N ILE A 177 -4.95 15.96 -6.27
CA ILE A 177 -4.32 16.61 -5.11
C ILE A 177 -2.92 17.10 -5.45
N ASP A 178 -2.52 18.22 -4.86
CA ASP A 178 -1.20 18.83 -5.09
C ASP A 178 -0.12 18.25 -4.17
N THR A 179 -0.51 17.84 -2.96
CA THR A 179 0.45 17.41 -1.93
C THR A 179 0.11 16.04 -1.36
N LEU A 180 1.17 15.26 -1.17
CA LEU A 180 1.19 14.06 -0.34
C LEU A 180 2.28 14.27 0.70
N SER A 181 1.94 14.14 1.97
CA SER A 181 2.92 14.22 3.05
C SER A 181 3.67 12.89 3.18
N VAL A 182 4.93 12.96 3.54
CA VAL A 182 5.69 11.77 3.93
C VAL A 182 5.67 11.63 5.45
N LEU A 183 5.91 10.42 5.96
CA LEU A 183 5.89 10.20 7.41
C LEU A 183 7.05 10.90 8.13
N GLU A 184 8.12 11.19 7.42
CA GLU A 184 9.25 11.96 7.90
C GLU A 184 8.85 13.36 8.36
N ASP A 185 7.81 13.95 7.76
CA ASP A 185 7.26 15.26 8.16
C ASP A 185 6.76 15.27 9.63
N ILE A 186 6.47 14.10 10.18
CA ILE A 186 6.05 13.91 11.58
C ILE A 186 7.06 13.13 12.42
N GLY A 187 8.31 13.02 11.96
CA GLY A 187 9.40 12.35 12.66
C GLY A 187 9.37 10.82 12.59
N LEU A 188 8.60 10.25 11.67
CA LEU A 188 8.52 8.81 11.45
C LEU A 188 9.08 8.47 10.06
N ASN A 189 9.95 7.47 10.01
CA ASN A 189 10.36 6.83 8.76
C ASN A 189 9.94 5.36 8.76
N GLU A 190 10.22 4.63 7.68
CA GLU A 190 9.82 3.23 7.53
C GLU A 190 10.41 2.36 8.65
N ASP A 191 11.70 2.49 8.91
CA ASP A 191 12.42 1.67 9.90
C ASP A 191 11.91 1.92 11.32
N ASN A 192 11.81 3.18 11.75
CA ASN A 192 11.35 3.49 13.11
C ASN A 192 9.87 3.23 13.32
N LYS A 193 9.06 3.28 12.27
CA LYS A 193 7.63 2.96 12.34
C LYS A 193 7.40 1.46 12.60
N GLU A 194 8.17 0.58 11.98
CA GLU A 194 8.11 -0.86 12.26
C GLU A 194 8.61 -1.18 13.67
N ALA A 195 9.72 -0.59 14.09
CA ALA A 195 10.25 -0.76 15.46
C ALA A 195 9.24 -0.26 16.50
N LEU A 196 8.59 0.88 16.24
CA LEU A 196 7.53 1.41 17.10
C LEU A 196 6.32 0.48 17.17
N LEU A 197 5.88 -0.09 16.04
CA LEU A 197 4.79 -1.07 16.02
C LEU A 197 5.11 -2.26 16.91
N ILE A 198 6.30 -2.86 16.78
CA ILE A 198 6.70 -4.03 17.58
C ILE A 198 6.77 -3.66 19.06
N SER A 199 7.33 -2.50 19.41
CA SER A 199 7.39 -2.00 20.79
C SER A 199 6.00 -1.83 21.40
N VAL A 200 5.06 -1.24 20.65
CA VAL A 200 3.67 -1.07 21.07
C VAL A 200 2.96 -2.40 21.23
N LEU A 201 3.16 -3.36 20.31
CA LEU A 201 2.57 -4.70 20.40
C LEU A 201 3.11 -5.47 21.62
N ALA A 202 4.40 -5.38 21.89
CA ALA A 202 5.03 -5.97 23.09
C ALA A 202 4.44 -5.38 24.38
N LEU A 203 4.29 -4.06 24.45
CA LEU A 203 3.64 -3.39 25.58
C LEU A 203 2.17 -3.84 25.74
N CYS A 204 1.43 -3.93 24.64
CA CYS A 204 0.06 -4.44 24.66
C CYS A 204 -0.01 -5.88 25.18
N LYS A 205 0.92 -6.74 24.78
CA LYS A 205 1.01 -8.11 25.30
C LYS A 205 1.28 -8.11 26.80
N PHE A 206 2.26 -7.34 27.26
CA PHE A 206 2.62 -7.25 28.65
C PHE A 206 1.45 -6.77 29.54
N LEU A 207 0.69 -5.78 29.04
CA LEU A 207 -0.49 -5.22 29.73
C LEU A 207 -1.79 -6.01 29.47
N ASN A 208 -1.75 -7.15 28.78
CA ASN A 208 -2.92 -7.94 28.40
C ASN A 208 -3.98 -7.13 27.61
N ILE A 209 -3.53 -6.22 26.75
CA ILE A 209 -4.39 -5.37 25.92
C ILE A 209 -4.50 -6.00 24.51
N PRO A 210 -5.71 -6.29 24.01
CA PRO A 210 -5.89 -6.72 22.63
C PRO A 210 -5.39 -5.67 21.65
N ALA A 211 -4.54 -6.06 20.69
CA ALA A 211 -3.94 -5.15 19.71
C ALA A 211 -4.34 -5.43 18.26
N ASN A 212 -5.09 -6.51 18.01
CA ASN A 212 -5.64 -6.75 16.68
C ASN A 212 -6.83 -5.83 16.35
N MET A 213 -7.12 -5.69 15.07
CA MET A 213 -8.26 -4.94 14.54
C MET A 213 -9.12 -5.87 13.67
N PRO A 214 -10.24 -6.42 14.20
CA PRO A 214 -11.07 -7.36 13.45
C PRO A 214 -11.54 -6.87 12.08
N ASN A 215 -11.90 -5.60 11.95
CA ASN A 215 -12.33 -5.02 10.66
C ASN A 215 -11.20 -4.91 9.62
N VAL A 216 -9.96 -4.97 10.05
CA VAL A 216 -8.77 -4.91 9.19
C VAL A 216 -8.26 -6.32 8.87
N THR A 217 -8.20 -7.18 9.89
CA THR A 217 -7.59 -8.51 9.79
C THR A 217 -8.59 -9.60 9.43
N GLY A 218 -9.90 -9.33 9.49
CA GLY A 218 -10.95 -10.34 9.32
C GLY A 218 -11.06 -11.32 10.49
N SER A 219 -10.41 -11.07 11.63
CA SER A 219 -10.48 -11.94 12.81
C SER A 219 -11.87 -11.87 13.46
N LYS A 220 -12.29 -13.00 14.10
CA LYS A 220 -13.60 -13.09 14.74
C LYS A 220 -13.75 -12.27 16.03
N GLY A 221 -12.64 -11.81 16.64
CA GLY A 221 -12.69 -11.09 17.90
C GLY A 221 -11.39 -10.35 18.22
N ASN A 222 -11.43 -9.64 19.34
CA ASN A 222 -10.25 -8.97 19.88
C ASN A 222 -9.37 -9.97 20.62
N ILE A 223 -8.10 -10.02 20.28
CA ILE A 223 -7.11 -10.94 20.88
C ILE A 223 -5.85 -10.17 21.27
N VAL A 224 -5.22 -10.63 22.34
CA VAL A 224 -3.88 -10.22 22.73
C VAL A 224 -2.89 -10.96 21.82
N LEU A 225 -2.03 -10.21 21.14
CA LEU A 225 -1.10 -10.77 20.16
C LEU A 225 0.25 -11.12 20.79
N GLY A 226 0.90 -12.15 20.24
CA GLY A 226 2.25 -12.56 20.62
C GLY A 226 2.30 -13.47 21.86
N ASP A 227 3.49 -14.03 22.11
CA ASP A 227 3.80 -14.83 23.29
C ASP A 227 5.08 -14.31 23.96
N ILE A 228 5.12 -14.43 25.29
CA ILE A 228 6.31 -14.14 26.07
C ILE A 228 6.96 -15.49 26.40
N LEU A 229 8.17 -15.68 25.91
CA LEU A 229 8.97 -16.84 26.22
C LEU A 229 9.91 -16.49 27.37
N PHE A 230 9.86 -17.23 28.44
CA PHE A 230 10.81 -17.14 29.54
C PHE A 230 11.85 -18.24 29.35
N ASN A 231 13.15 -17.89 29.47
CA ASN A 231 14.17 -18.92 29.60
C ASN A 231 13.83 -19.72 30.85
N LYS A 232 13.74 -21.02 30.70
CA LYS A 232 13.79 -21.94 31.84
C LYS A 232 15.28 -22.13 32.14
N ASP A 233 15.75 -21.49 33.20
CA ASP A 233 17.04 -21.79 33.79
C ASP A 233 17.09 -23.27 34.21
#